data_82e6bfc87d158471e2cbceda22b14917
#
_entry.id   82e6bfc87d158471e2cbceda22b14917
#
_cell.length_a   1.000
_cell.length_b   1.000
_cell.length_c   1.000
_cell.angle_alpha   90.00
_cell.angle_beta   90.00
_cell.angle_gamma   90.00
#
_symmetry.space_group_name_H-M   'P 1'
#
loop_
_entity.id
_entity.type
_entity.pdbx_description
1 polymer ?
#
loop_
_entity_poly.entity_id
_entity_poly.type
_entity_poly.pdbx_seq_one_letter_code
_entity_poly.pdbx_strand_id
1 'polypeptide(L)'
;SKHVILAGDDDQAIYGWAGADVKRFQQEPAKEIVLPQSYRVPKLIQHIADNILSRIPDERRLKKEWKARDEDGSIHPITSIEDVPLQKGRWLVLARYNDKLIKLKPSLRDMGIYFEYKNRKSYKTLLYDAIQNYTRWVKGSQLSISECKDLFEYFGKEFPGKEERLYDLKEFGYSPTQQWFEVFETEPEDSLYIRDMLQAGEKLSKEARVKLSTIHAAKGGEADNVLLILDNTKTIREAIEKSPDKEDEENRIWYVGVTRTK
;
A
#
# COMPACT_ATOMS: atom_id res chain seq x y z
N SER A 1 16.40 38.85 -11.51
CA SER A 1 16.92 37.71 -12.27
C SER A 1 15.78 36.72 -12.45
N LYS A 2 15.61 36.28 -13.67
CA LYS A 2 14.48 35.40 -13.99
C LYS A 2 15.06 34.07 -14.51
N HIS A 3 15.56 33.28 -13.56
CA HIS A 3 15.98 31.92 -13.88
C HIS A 3 14.82 30.96 -13.55
N VAL A 4 14.48 30.09 -14.49
CA VAL A 4 13.52 29.01 -14.32
C VAL A 4 14.32 27.72 -14.37
N ILE A 5 14.12 26.86 -13.40
CA ILE A 5 14.66 25.50 -13.36
C ILE A 5 13.49 24.55 -13.49
N LEU A 6 13.51 23.70 -14.52
CA LEU A 6 12.55 22.63 -14.72
C LEU A 6 13.21 21.33 -14.29
N ALA A 7 12.53 20.58 -13.42
CA ALA A 7 12.96 19.25 -13.04
C ALA A 7 11.86 18.24 -13.42
N GLY A 8 12.23 17.19 -14.10
CA GLY A 8 11.28 16.17 -14.56
C GLY A 8 12.00 14.91 -15.03
N ASP A 9 11.22 13.88 -15.30
CA ASP A 9 11.68 12.63 -15.86
C ASP A 9 10.60 12.13 -16.85
N ASP A 10 10.92 12.17 -18.15
CA ASP A 10 10.01 11.76 -19.21
C ASP A 10 9.69 10.26 -19.16
N ASP A 11 10.62 9.43 -18.66
CA ASP A 11 10.40 8.00 -18.45
C ASP A 11 9.40 7.72 -17.30
N GLN A 12 9.15 8.71 -16.45
CA GLN A 12 8.12 8.65 -15.41
C GLN A 12 6.84 9.42 -15.75
N ALA A 13 6.67 9.83 -16.99
CA ALA A 13 5.47 10.55 -17.45
C ALA A 13 4.31 9.59 -17.71
N ILE A 14 3.57 9.26 -16.65
CA ILE A 14 2.45 8.30 -16.67
C ILE A 14 1.07 8.94 -16.52
N TYR A 15 0.98 10.26 -16.58
CA TYR A 15 -0.26 11.03 -16.45
C TYR A 15 -0.65 11.72 -17.77
N GLY A 16 -0.41 11.09 -18.93
CA GLY A 16 -0.81 11.60 -20.24
C GLY A 16 -2.31 11.90 -20.30
N TRP A 17 -3.14 11.07 -19.69
CA TRP A 17 -4.57 11.27 -19.56
C TRP A 17 -4.98 12.52 -18.75
N ALA A 18 -4.08 13.04 -17.91
CA ALA A 18 -4.28 14.26 -17.12
C ALA A 18 -3.56 15.49 -17.72
N GLY A 19 -3.13 15.40 -18.98
CA GLY A 19 -2.51 16.51 -19.70
C GLY A 19 -0.99 16.62 -19.56
N ALA A 20 -0.31 15.58 -19.04
CA ALA A 20 1.14 15.54 -19.06
C ALA A 20 1.63 15.38 -20.52
N ASP A 21 2.38 16.38 -20.99
CA ASP A 21 2.91 16.42 -22.35
C ASP A 21 4.42 16.16 -22.35
N VAL A 22 4.78 14.90 -22.65
CA VAL A 22 6.16 14.46 -22.72
C VAL A 22 6.93 15.18 -23.83
N LYS A 23 6.31 15.37 -24.99
CA LYS A 23 6.95 15.99 -26.15
C LYS A 23 7.31 17.44 -25.85
N ARG A 24 6.41 18.18 -25.22
CA ARG A 24 6.67 19.55 -24.81
C ARG A 24 7.82 19.63 -23.80
N PHE A 25 7.86 18.76 -22.82
CA PHE A 25 8.97 18.72 -21.85
C PHE A 25 10.31 18.46 -22.53
N GLN A 26 10.37 17.52 -23.48
CA GLN A 26 11.59 17.18 -24.25
C GLN A 26 12.06 18.31 -25.19
N GLN A 27 11.17 19.18 -25.62
CA GLN A 27 11.45 20.27 -26.57
C GLN A 27 11.81 21.60 -25.89
N GLU A 28 11.73 21.69 -24.57
CA GLU A 28 12.07 22.95 -23.86
C GLU A 28 13.56 23.30 -24.07
N PRO A 29 13.84 24.51 -24.62
CA PRO A 29 15.20 24.94 -24.92
C PRO A 29 15.95 25.31 -23.62
N ALA A 30 16.51 24.35 -22.96
CA ALA A 30 17.26 24.55 -21.71
C ALA A 30 18.56 23.76 -21.70
N LYS A 31 19.50 24.15 -20.85
CA LYS A 31 20.68 23.34 -20.57
C LYS A 31 20.24 22.12 -19.75
N GLU A 32 20.39 20.95 -20.31
CA GLU A 32 20.09 19.70 -19.66
C GLU A 32 21.19 19.29 -18.67
N ILE A 33 20.76 18.82 -17.49
CA ILE A 33 21.62 18.21 -16.49
C ILE A 33 20.93 16.91 -16.07
N VAL A 34 21.52 15.77 -16.42
CA VAL A 34 21.07 14.46 -16.00
C VAL A 34 21.66 14.15 -14.63
N LEU A 35 20.83 13.73 -13.67
CA LEU A 35 21.27 13.22 -12.38
C LEU A 35 21.78 11.79 -12.55
N PRO A 36 23.10 11.54 -12.42
CA PRO A 36 23.68 10.28 -12.88
C PRO A 36 23.59 9.13 -11.87
N GLN A 37 23.07 9.37 -10.66
CA GLN A 37 23.10 8.39 -9.59
C GLN A 37 21.71 8.17 -8.97
N SER A 38 21.28 6.92 -8.93
CA SER A 38 20.13 6.50 -8.12
C SER A 38 20.62 5.94 -6.77
N TYR A 39 20.07 6.47 -5.69
CA TYR A 39 20.32 5.97 -4.33
C TYR A 39 19.23 4.98 -3.87
N ARG A 40 18.27 4.69 -4.73
CA ARG A 40 17.14 3.81 -4.45
C ARG A 40 17.23 2.48 -5.19
N VAL A 41 17.37 2.50 -6.50
CA VAL A 41 17.20 1.35 -7.38
C VAL A 41 18.44 0.47 -7.39
N PRO A 42 18.34 -0.85 -7.04
CA PRO A 42 19.45 -1.80 -7.14
C PRO A 42 19.80 -2.15 -8.59
N LYS A 43 20.99 -2.74 -8.81
CA LYS A 43 21.54 -3.06 -10.15
C LYS A 43 20.63 -3.95 -10.99
N LEU A 44 20.11 -5.04 -10.40
CA LEU A 44 19.26 -5.98 -11.14
C LEU A 44 17.92 -5.35 -11.53
N ILE A 45 17.39 -4.47 -10.68
CA ILE A 45 16.16 -3.73 -10.97
C ILE A 45 16.41 -2.67 -12.05
N GLN A 46 17.57 -2.00 -12.02
CA GLN A 46 17.95 -1.10 -13.12
C GLN A 46 17.98 -1.84 -14.45
N HIS A 47 18.60 -3.02 -14.51
CA HIS A 47 18.65 -3.81 -15.73
C HIS A 47 17.25 -4.13 -16.30
N ILE A 48 16.29 -4.51 -15.45
CA ILE A 48 14.90 -4.71 -15.88
C ILE A 48 14.25 -3.40 -16.33
N ALA A 49 14.47 -2.32 -15.59
CA ALA A 49 13.93 -1.01 -15.93
C ALA A 49 14.44 -0.54 -17.31
N ASP A 50 15.73 -0.73 -17.59
CA ASP A 50 16.34 -0.41 -18.87
C ASP A 50 15.78 -1.29 -20.00
N ASN A 51 15.58 -2.58 -19.76
CA ASN A 51 14.94 -3.49 -20.72
C ASN A 51 13.48 -3.10 -21.02
N ILE A 52 12.74 -2.56 -20.05
CA ILE A 52 11.41 -2.03 -20.30
C ILE A 52 11.47 -0.78 -21.16
N LEU A 53 12.35 0.15 -20.82
CA LEU A 53 12.50 1.43 -21.54
C LEU A 53 13.08 1.25 -22.94
N SER A 54 13.90 0.24 -23.19
CA SER A 54 14.46 -0.05 -24.52
C SER A 54 13.39 -0.41 -25.58
N ARG A 55 12.16 -0.68 -25.15
CA ARG A 55 11.02 -0.88 -26.03
C ARG A 55 10.46 0.43 -26.60
N ILE A 56 10.84 1.57 -25.99
CA ILE A 56 10.44 2.90 -26.45
C ILE A 56 11.56 3.40 -27.37
N PRO A 57 11.28 3.73 -28.66
CA PRO A 57 12.25 4.25 -29.57
C PRO A 57 12.96 5.52 -29.07
N ASP A 58 14.23 5.68 -29.43
CA ASP A 58 15.07 6.81 -28.97
C ASP A 58 14.49 8.18 -29.39
N GLU A 59 13.73 8.26 -30.49
CA GLU A 59 13.07 9.49 -30.93
C GLU A 59 11.91 9.92 -30.05
N ARG A 60 11.42 9.03 -29.17
CA ARG A 60 10.29 9.25 -28.30
C ARG A 60 10.61 9.30 -26.81
N ARG A 61 11.93 9.30 -26.47
CA ARG A 61 12.42 9.47 -25.09
C ARG A 61 13.76 10.19 -25.05
N LEU A 62 14.06 10.86 -23.96
CA LEU A 62 15.39 11.37 -23.68
C LEU A 62 16.29 10.23 -23.19
N LYS A 63 17.36 9.95 -23.90
CA LYS A 63 18.34 8.94 -23.45
C LYS A 63 19.10 9.47 -22.24
N LYS A 64 19.01 8.76 -21.15
CA LYS A 64 19.66 9.11 -19.88
C LYS A 64 20.52 7.95 -19.41
N GLU A 65 21.74 8.28 -19.01
CA GLU A 65 22.63 7.32 -18.37
C GLU A 65 22.64 7.61 -16.86
N TRP A 66 22.28 6.61 -16.07
CA TRP A 66 22.31 6.69 -14.63
C TRP A 66 22.81 5.37 -14.02
N LYS A 67 23.36 5.45 -12.82
CA LYS A 67 23.88 4.30 -12.10
C LYS A 67 22.91 3.89 -10.99
N ALA A 68 22.71 2.60 -10.84
CA ALA A 68 22.02 2.01 -9.70
C ALA A 68 22.81 2.27 -8.40
N ARG A 69 22.16 2.07 -7.25
CA ARG A 69 22.88 1.96 -5.98
C ARG A 69 23.77 0.69 -6.00
N ASP A 70 24.78 0.67 -5.12
CA ASP A 70 25.80 -0.40 -5.14
C ASP A 70 25.31 -1.69 -4.44
N GLU A 71 24.08 -2.11 -4.73
CA GLU A 71 23.51 -3.38 -4.27
C GLU A 71 22.90 -4.10 -5.46
N ASP A 72 22.97 -5.44 -5.47
CA ASP A 72 22.48 -6.22 -6.61
C ASP A 72 20.95 -6.27 -6.63
N GLY A 73 20.30 -6.41 -5.47
CA GLY A 73 18.87 -6.67 -5.36
C GLY A 73 18.52 -8.12 -5.73
N SER A 74 17.23 -8.44 -5.71
CA SER A 74 16.75 -9.77 -6.11
C SER A 74 15.39 -9.69 -6.81
N ILE A 75 15.10 -10.68 -7.66
CA ILE A 75 13.83 -10.80 -8.37
C ILE A 75 13.38 -12.26 -8.30
N HIS A 76 12.13 -12.44 -7.89
CA HIS A 76 11.53 -13.75 -7.71
C HIS A 76 10.20 -13.80 -8.47
N PRO A 77 10.08 -14.58 -9.55
CA PRO A 77 8.78 -14.85 -10.15
C PRO A 77 7.96 -15.72 -9.18
N ILE A 78 6.73 -15.31 -8.97
CA ILE A 78 5.76 -16.02 -8.11
C ILE A 78 4.44 -16.20 -8.85
N THR A 79 3.68 -17.21 -8.49
CA THR A 79 2.38 -17.52 -9.10
C THR A 79 1.23 -17.30 -8.13
N SER A 80 1.50 -17.30 -6.82
CA SER A 80 0.48 -17.08 -5.79
C SER A 80 0.92 -16.06 -4.76
N ILE A 81 -0.02 -15.33 -4.19
CA ILE A 81 0.23 -14.35 -3.11
C ILE A 81 0.66 -15.05 -1.82
N GLU A 82 0.23 -16.27 -1.61
CA GLU A 82 0.54 -17.10 -0.45
C GLU A 82 2.03 -17.48 -0.37
N ASP A 83 2.72 -17.47 -1.53
CA ASP A 83 4.17 -17.74 -1.61
C ASP A 83 5.01 -16.50 -1.23
N VAL A 84 4.39 -15.32 -1.06
CA VAL A 84 5.10 -14.08 -0.73
C VAL A 84 5.27 -13.94 0.77
N PRO A 85 6.50 -13.73 1.30
CA PRO A 85 6.75 -13.61 2.73
C PRO A 85 6.32 -12.24 3.29
N LEU A 86 5.04 -11.88 3.13
CA LEU A 86 4.46 -10.59 3.53
C LEU A 86 4.53 -10.31 5.03
N GLN A 87 4.81 -11.33 5.85
CA GLN A 87 4.98 -11.20 7.30
C GLN A 87 6.29 -10.49 7.69
N LYS A 88 7.22 -10.31 6.73
CA LYS A 88 8.53 -9.71 6.99
C LYS A 88 8.79 -8.53 6.05
N GLY A 89 9.40 -7.48 6.58
CA GLY A 89 9.76 -6.30 5.80
C GLY A 89 8.56 -5.41 5.43
N ARG A 90 8.83 -4.37 4.66
CA ARG A 90 7.82 -3.45 4.13
C ARG A 90 7.55 -3.79 2.67
N TRP A 91 6.28 -3.88 2.32
CA TRP A 91 5.82 -4.29 1.01
C TRP A 91 4.93 -3.25 0.35
N LEU A 92 5.20 -3.01 -0.91
CA LEU A 92 4.32 -2.27 -1.79
C LEU A 92 3.77 -3.24 -2.85
N VAL A 93 2.49 -3.57 -2.74
CA VAL A 93 1.79 -4.45 -3.69
C VAL A 93 1.17 -3.58 -4.77
N LEU A 94 1.69 -3.69 -5.98
CA LEU A 94 1.34 -2.85 -7.11
C LEU A 94 0.57 -3.63 -8.18
N ALA A 95 -0.47 -3.00 -8.69
CA ALA A 95 -1.17 -3.45 -9.88
C ALA A 95 -1.44 -2.29 -10.83
N ARG A 96 -1.68 -2.63 -12.09
CA ARG A 96 -2.12 -1.64 -13.09
C ARG A 96 -3.50 -1.08 -12.76
N TYR A 97 -4.39 -1.89 -12.15
CA TYR A 97 -5.80 -1.59 -11.84
C TYR A 97 -6.21 -1.96 -10.43
N ASN A 98 -7.21 -1.24 -9.92
CA ASN A 98 -7.76 -1.46 -8.59
C ASN A 98 -8.44 -2.83 -8.43
N ASP A 99 -9.09 -3.36 -9.48
CA ASP A 99 -9.80 -4.64 -9.41
C ASP A 99 -8.87 -5.81 -9.06
N LYS A 100 -7.62 -5.79 -9.53
CA LYS A 100 -6.61 -6.78 -9.17
C LYS A 100 -6.25 -6.72 -7.69
N LEU A 101 -6.10 -5.51 -7.15
CA LEU A 101 -5.84 -5.30 -5.73
C LEU A 101 -7.03 -5.70 -4.85
N ILE A 102 -8.26 -5.42 -5.31
CA ILE A 102 -9.47 -5.80 -4.58
C ILE A 102 -9.60 -7.32 -4.47
N LYS A 103 -9.28 -8.05 -5.53
CA LYS A 103 -9.32 -9.51 -5.57
C LYS A 103 -8.30 -10.18 -4.65
N LEU A 104 -7.22 -9.50 -4.28
CA LEU A 104 -6.23 -10.01 -3.32
C LEU A 104 -6.64 -9.87 -1.86
N LYS A 105 -7.57 -8.96 -1.54
CA LYS A 105 -7.92 -8.66 -0.15
C LYS A 105 -8.41 -9.88 0.64
N PRO A 106 -9.26 -10.76 0.11
CA PRO A 106 -9.66 -11.96 0.83
C PRO A 106 -8.46 -12.82 1.22
N SER A 107 -7.61 -13.21 0.27
CA SER A 107 -6.41 -14.02 0.55
C SER A 107 -5.50 -13.35 1.59
N LEU A 108 -5.29 -12.03 1.52
CA LEU A 108 -4.50 -11.31 2.52
C LEU A 108 -5.13 -11.35 3.92
N ARG A 109 -6.48 -11.29 4.00
CA ARG A 109 -7.20 -11.45 5.27
C ARG A 109 -7.07 -12.86 5.81
N ASP A 110 -7.23 -13.87 4.96
CA ASP A 110 -7.10 -15.29 5.34
C ASP A 110 -5.67 -15.63 5.81
N MET A 111 -4.66 -14.91 5.30
CA MET A 111 -3.26 -15.00 5.74
C MET A 111 -2.98 -14.19 7.03
N GLY A 112 -3.95 -13.50 7.61
CA GLY A 112 -3.76 -12.63 8.78
C GLY A 112 -2.85 -11.43 8.51
N ILE A 113 -2.75 -10.94 7.29
CA ILE A 113 -1.88 -9.82 6.93
C ILE A 113 -2.58 -8.49 7.15
N TYR A 114 -1.99 -7.64 7.99
CA TYR A 114 -2.41 -6.24 8.11
C TYR A 114 -1.94 -5.44 6.89
N PHE A 115 -2.88 -4.87 6.15
CA PHE A 115 -2.59 -4.04 4.98
C PHE A 115 -3.38 -2.74 4.94
N GLU A 116 -2.88 -1.79 4.16
CA GLU A 116 -3.59 -0.57 3.80
C GLU A 116 -3.93 -0.55 2.31
N TYR A 117 -5.12 -0.05 1.99
CA TYR A 117 -5.57 0.20 0.63
C TYR A 117 -6.29 1.55 0.56
N LYS A 118 -5.85 2.45 -0.33
CA LYS A 118 -6.40 3.82 -0.45
C LYS A 118 -6.43 4.55 0.91
N ASN A 119 -5.36 4.46 1.67
CA ASN A 119 -5.20 5.05 3.01
C ASN A 119 -6.23 4.54 4.04
N ARG A 120 -6.87 3.41 3.78
CA ARG A 120 -7.77 2.74 4.72
C ARG A 120 -7.15 1.46 5.23
N LYS A 121 -7.22 1.27 6.52
CA LYS A 121 -6.80 0.04 7.19
C LYS A 121 -7.69 -1.13 6.79
N SER A 122 -7.13 -2.33 6.76
CA SER A 122 -7.83 -3.57 6.35
C SER A 122 -8.82 -4.09 7.40
N TYR A 123 -8.85 -3.52 8.58
CA TYR A 123 -9.73 -3.90 9.69
C TYR A 123 -10.64 -2.74 10.11
N LYS A 124 -11.69 -3.05 10.87
CA LYS A 124 -12.60 -2.06 11.46
C LYS A 124 -11.90 -1.36 12.63
N THR A 125 -11.54 -0.08 12.47
CA THR A 125 -10.78 0.68 13.49
C THR A 125 -11.55 0.80 14.80
N LEU A 126 -12.85 1.05 14.77
CA LEU A 126 -13.68 1.15 15.97
C LEU A 126 -13.68 -0.17 16.76
N LEU A 127 -13.76 -1.32 16.10
CA LEU A 127 -13.64 -2.62 16.76
C LEU A 127 -12.27 -2.79 17.43
N TYR A 128 -11.19 -2.40 16.75
CA TYR A 128 -9.86 -2.47 17.35
C TYR A 128 -9.72 -1.53 18.55
N ASP A 129 -10.26 -0.33 18.49
CA ASP A 129 -10.24 0.64 19.59
C ASP A 129 -11.03 0.09 20.80
N ALA A 130 -12.19 -0.52 20.56
CA ALA A 130 -12.95 -1.22 21.59
C ALA A 130 -12.16 -2.38 22.22
N ILE A 131 -11.45 -3.19 21.40
CA ILE A 131 -10.58 -4.26 21.88
C ILE A 131 -9.45 -3.70 22.75
N GLN A 132 -8.84 -2.56 22.37
CA GLN A 132 -7.80 -1.91 23.18
C GLN A 132 -8.36 -1.43 24.54
N ASN A 133 -9.52 -0.80 24.55
CA ASN A 133 -10.19 -0.36 25.78
C ASN A 133 -10.53 -1.54 26.68
N TYR A 134 -11.09 -2.61 26.15
CA TYR A 134 -11.37 -3.84 26.87
C TYR A 134 -10.08 -4.45 27.45
N THR A 135 -9.01 -4.51 26.65
CA THR A 135 -7.72 -5.04 27.09
C THR A 135 -7.09 -4.20 28.21
N ARG A 136 -7.23 -2.88 28.16
CA ARG A 136 -6.78 -1.97 29.24
C ARG A 136 -7.57 -2.23 30.51
N TRP A 137 -8.90 -2.39 30.42
CA TRP A 137 -9.72 -2.73 31.55
C TRP A 137 -9.33 -4.08 32.16
N VAL A 138 -9.14 -5.12 31.37
CA VAL A 138 -8.65 -6.44 31.86
C VAL A 138 -7.35 -6.29 32.63
N LYS A 139 -6.48 -5.35 32.27
CA LYS A 139 -5.24 -5.04 32.98
C LYS A 139 -5.41 -4.14 34.21
N GLY A 140 -6.64 -3.83 34.61
CA GLY A 140 -6.98 -3.08 35.82
C GLY A 140 -7.20 -1.58 35.64
N SER A 141 -7.24 -1.07 34.38
CA SER A 141 -7.62 0.32 34.13
C SER A 141 -9.12 0.51 34.25
N GLN A 142 -9.54 1.65 34.75
CA GLN A 142 -10.92 2.12 34.64
C GLN A 142 -11.12 2.84 33.32
N LEU A 143 -12.35 2.90 32.83
CA LEU A 143 -12.74 3.47 31.54
C LEU A 143 -13.61 4.70 31.71
N SER A 144 -13.47 5.66 30.83
CA SER A 144 -14.35 6.83 30.74
C SER A 144 -15.74 6.44 30.22
N ILE A 145 -16.71 7.35 30.38
CA ILE A 145 -18.07 7.14 29.86
C ILE A 145 -18.09 6.92 28.33
N SER A 146 -17.25 7.64 27.58
CA SER A 146 -17.14 7.47 26.12
C SER A 146 -16.60 6.08 25.77
N GLU A 147 -15.51 5.65 26.41
CA GLU A 147 -14.93 4.31 26.18
C GLU A 147 -15.89 3.19 26.55
N CYS A 148 -16.70 3.39 27.61
CA CYS A 148 -17.76 2.44 27.98
C CYS A 148 -18.88 2.39 26.93
N LYS A 149 -19.33 3.54 26.42
CA LYS A 149 -20.35 3.59 25.35
C LYS A 149 -19.88 2.83 24.11
N ASP A 150 -18.66 3.09 23.66
CA ASP A 150 -18.07 2.40 22.51
C ASP A 150 -17.98 0.88 22.72
N LEU A 151 -17.65 0.44 23.95
CA LEU A 151 -17.61 -0.99 24.28
C LEU A 151 -19.02 -1.61 24.33
N PHE A 152 -19.99 -0.91 24.89
CA PHE A 152 -21.34 -1.43 25.04
C PHE A 152 -22.05 -1.62 23.69
N GLU A 153 -21.68 -0.85 22.67
CA GLU A 153 -22.12 -1.13 21.29
C GLU A 153 -21.71 -2.54 20.85
N TYR A 154 -20.48 -2.96 21.21
CA TYR A 154 -20.00 -4.32 20.90
C TYR A 154 -20.50 -5.39 21.87
N PHE A 155 -21.08 -5.02 23.00
CA PHE A 155 -21.82 -5.95 23.88
C PHE A 155 -23.29 -6.12 23.44
N GLY A 156 -23.73 -5.46 22.36
CA GLY A 156 -25.10 -5.47 21.91
C GLY A 156 -26.07 -4.79 22.90
N LYS A 157 -25.60 -3.84 23.71
CA LYS A 157 -26.33 -3.20 24.78
C LYS A 157 -26.11 -1.70 24.84
N GLU A 158 -27.09 -0.98 25.36
CA GLU A 158 -26.91 0.42 25.70
C GLU A 158 -26.15 0.56 27.03
N PHE A 159 -25.18 1.50 27.07
CA PHE A 159 -24.46 1.78 28.31
C PHE A 159 -25.35 2.48 29.33
N PRO A 160 -25.54 1.92 30.53
CA PRO A 160 -26.48 2.45 31.51
C PRO A 160 -25.93 3.61 32.35
N GLY A 161 -24.60 3.88 32.30
CA GLY A 161 -23.97 4.94 33.11
C GLY A 161 -24.30 6.34 32.58
N LYS A 162 -24.58 7.29 33.49
CA LYS A 162 -24.95 8.69 33.16
C LYS A 162 -23.96 9.72 33.69
N GLU A 163 -23.16 9.36 34.66
CA GLU A 163 -22.26 10.29 35.37
C GLU A 163 -20.92 10.37 34.66
N GLU A 164 -20.33 11.55 34.64
CA GLU A 164 -18.98 11.78 34.15
C GLU A 164 -17.94 11.32 35.20
N ARG A 165 -17.69 10.01 35.22
CA ARG A 165 -16.68 9.38 36.07
C ARG A 165 -15.97 8.25 35.33
N LEU A 166 -15.02 7.64 35.97
CA LEU A 166 -14.41 6.40 35.52
C LEU A 166 -15.24 5.19 36.00
N TYR A 167 -15.31 4.18 35.17
CA TYR A 167 -16.12 2.97 35.39
C TYR A 167 -15.26 1.71 35.37
N ASP A 168 -15.62 0.76 36.24
CA ASP A 168 -15.14 -0.62 36.17
C ASP A 168 -16.26 -1.48 35.54
N LEU A 169 -15.97 -2.23 34.47
CA LEU A 169 -16.96 -3.07 33.80
C LEU A 169 -17.53 -4.18 34.72
N LYS A 170 -16.84 -4.49 35.84
CA LYS A 170 -17.37 -5.38 36.87
C LYS A 170 -18.66 -4.87 37.46
N GLU A 171 -18.90 -3.55 37.54
CA GLU A 171 -20.13 -2.93 37.97
C GLU A 171 -21.34 -3.38 37.12
N PHE A 172 -21.08 -3.83 35.90
CA PHE A 172 -22.07 -4.24 34.91
C PHE A 172 -22.06 -5.76 34.65
N GLY A 173 -21.37 -6.53 35.50
CA GLY A 173 -21.35 -7.99 35.45
C GLY A 173 -20.33 -8.61 34.50
N TYR A 174 -19.40 -7.84 33.96
CA TYR A 174 -18.31 -8.37 33.13
C TYR A 174 -17.14 -8.85 33.99
N SER A 175 -16.44 -9.89 33.51
CA SER A 175 -15.27 -10.47 34.20
C SER A 175 -13.99 -10.23 33.42
N PRO A 176 -12.89 -9.79 34.08
CA PRO A 176 -11.59 -9.60 33.40
C PRO A 176 -10.95 -10.92 32.95
N THR A 177 -11.54 -12.07 33.30
CA THR A 177 -11.06 -13.38 32.83
C THR A 177 -11.63 -13.78 31.46
N GLN A 178 -12.69 -13.10 31.00
CA GLN A 178 -13.28 -13.33 29.70
C GLN A 178 -12.41 -12.69 28.61
N GLN A 179 -12.33 -13.35 27.48
CA GLN A 179 -11.68 -12.77 26.30
C GLN A 179 -12.66 -11.85 25.56
N TRP A 180 -12.16 -10.80 24.93
CA TRP A 180 -13.02 -9.85 24.21
C TRP A 180 -13.91 -10.55 23.16
N PHE A 181 -13.38 -11.54 22.44
CA PHE A 181 -14.12 -12.28 21.41
C PHE A 181 -15.21 -13.23 21.97
N GLU A 182 -15.27 -13.40 23.27
CA GLU A 182 -16.34 -14.16 23.95
C GLU A 182 -17.51 -13.25 24.32
N VAL A 183 -17.28 -11.95 24.42
CA VAL A 183 -18.27 -10.98 24.92
C VAL A 183 -18.70 -9.94 23.88
N PHE A 184 -17.93 -9.77 22.80
CA PHE A 184 -18.26 -8.83 21.73
C PHE A 184 -19.17 -9.47 20.70
N GLU A 185 -20.28 -8.80 20.37
CA GLU A 185 -21.14 -9.12 19.25
C GLU A 185 -20.55 -8.50 17.97
N THR A 186 -19.81 -9.29 17.22
CA THR A 186 -19.14 -8.86 15.97
C THR A 186 -19.33 -9.91 14.89
N GLU A 187 -19.11 -9.49 13.63
CA GLU A 187 -19.02 -10.45 12.55
C GLU A 187 -17.84 -11.42 12.81
N PRO A 188 -18.09 -12.74 12.73
CA PRO A 188 -17.06 -13.75 13.04
C PRO A 188 -15.77 -13.57 12.24
N GLU A 189 -15.88 -13.18 10.96
CA GLU A 189 -14.74 -12.94 10.08
C GLU A 189 -13.88 -11.77 10.56
N ASP A 190 -14.46 -10.68 11.05
CA ASP A 190 -13.71 -9.54 11.56
C ASP A 190 -12.99 -9.86 12.88
N SER A 191 -13.66 -10.60 13.77
CA SER A 191 -13.05 -11.12 15.00
C SER A 191 -11.87 -12.02 14.71
N LEU A 192 -12.05 -13.00 13.82
CA LEU A 192 -11.00 -13.94 13.44
C LEU A 192 -9.80 -13.19 12.83
N TYR A 193 -10.05 -12.31 11.87
CA TYR A 193 -9.01 -11.56 11.19
C TYR A 193 -8.17 -10.70 12.17
N ILE A 194 -8.81 -9.99 13.11
CA ILE A 194 -8.05 -9.21 14.11
C ILE A 194 -7.24 -10.13 15.01
N ARG A 195 -7.77 -11.27 15.43
CA ARG A 195 -7.04 -12.26 16.23
C ARG A 195 -5.81 -12.77 15.49
N ASP A 196 -5.96 -13.16 14.24
CA ASP A 196 -4.87 -13.69 13.41
C ASP A 196 -3.76 -12.65 13.21
N MET A 197 -4.12 -11.40 12.93
CA MET A 197 -3.14 -10.30 12.84
C MET A 197 -2.39 -10.10 14.16
N LEU A 198 -3.08 -10.11 15.30
CA LEU A 198 -2.46 -9.93 16.61
C LEU A 198 -1.57 -11.12 16.98
N GLN A 199 -1.97 -12.36 16.66
CA GLN A 199 -1.17 -13.55 16.85
C GLN A 199 0.08 -13.57 15.96
N ALA A 200 -0.03 -13.06 14.73
CA ALA A 200 1.11 -12.86 13.83
C ALA A 200 2.05 -11.72 14.28
N GLY A 201 1.72 -11.01 15.36
CA GLY A 201 2.54 -9.92 15.90
C GLY A 201 2.42 -8.61 15.16
N GLU A 202 1.34 -8.42 14.36
CA GLU A 202 1.09 -7.16 13.68
C GLU A 202 0.80 -6.02 14.66
N LYS A 203 1.38 -4.86 14.38
CA LYS A 203 1.21 -3.65 15.22
C LYS A 203 0.13 -2.75 14.62
N LEU A 204 -1.13 -3.08 14.90
CA LEU A 204 -2.30 -2.42 14.31
C LEU A 204 -2.40 -0.91 14.61
N SER A 205 -1.76 -0.44 15.67
CA SER A 205 -1.65 1.00 15.98
C SER A 205 -0.68 1.76 15.08
N LYS A 206 0.19 1.06 14.33
CA LYS A 206 1.17 1.64 13.41
C LYS A 206 0.68 1.57 11.97
N GLU A 207 1.44 2.18 11.07
CA GLU A 207 1.30 2.01 9.62
C GLU A 207 1.42 0.54 9.23
N ALA A 208 0.58 0.10 8.30
CA ALA A 208 0.68 -1.24 7.76
C ALA A 208 2.02 -1.45 7.03
N ARG A 209 2.60 -2.63 7.24
CA ARG A 209 3.81 -3.02 6.50
C ARG A 209 3.52 -3.33 5.04
N VAL A 210 2.31 -3.72 4.73
CA VAL A 210 1.83 -4.03 3.38
C VAL A 210 0.89 -2.92 2.90
N LYS A 211 1.25 -2.27 1.80
CA LYS A 211 0.40 -1.25 1.15
C LYS A 211 0.00 -1.71 -0.24
N LEU A 212 -1.29 -1.69 -0.52
CA LEU A 212 -1.84 -1.99 -1.84
C LEU A 212 -2.10 -0.69 -2.59
N SER A 213 -1.54 -0.56 -3.78
CA SER A 213 -1.67 0.65 -4.59
C SER A 213 -1.67 0.34 -6.08
N THR A 214 -2.31 1.17 -6.88
CA THR A 214 -2.02 1.15 -8.31
C THR A 214 -0.65 1.77 -8.56
N ILE A 215 0.00 1.38 -9.67
CA ILE A 215 1.29 1.95 -10.06
C ILE A 215 1.21 3.49 -10.13
N HIS A 216 0.12 4.03 -10.65
CA HIS A 216 -0.12 5.47 -10.72
C HIS A 216 -0.14 6.14 -9.34
N ALA A 217 -0.92 5.59 -8.41
CA ALA A 217 -1.04 6.15 -7.07
C ALA A 217 0.24 5.97 -6.22
N ALA A 218 1.06 4.99 -6.57
CA ALA A 218 2.35 4.73 -5.90
C ALA A 218 3.50 5.61 -6.42
N LYS A 219 3.26 6.46 -7.44
CA LYS A 219 4.32 7.35 -7.93
C LYS A 219 4.82 8.26 -6.81
N GLY A 220 6.12 8.28 -6.60
CA GLY A 220 6.76 8.98 -5.48
C GLY A 220 6.94 8.13 -4.21
N GLY A 221 6.22 7.01 -4.09
CA GLY A 221 6.41 6.04 -2.99
C GLY A 221 7.56 5.06 -3.27
N GLU A 222 7.98 4.36 -2.21
CA GLU A 222 9.01 3.32 -2.27
C GLU A 222 8.84 2.32 -1.12
N ALA A 223 9.36 1.12 -1.28
CA ALA A 223 9.40 0.10 -0.24
C ALA A 223 10.61 -0.83 -0.42
N ASP A 224 10.98 -1.53 0.66
CA ASP A 224 12.07 -2.50 0.63
C ASP A 224 11.76 -3.68 -0.31
N ASN A 225 10.49 -4.04 -0.42
CA ASN A 225 9.99 -5.09 -1.29
C ASN A 225 8.81 -4.58 -2.13
N VAL A 226 8.79 -4.93 -3.40
CA VAL A 226 7.70 -4.61 -4.31
C VAL A 226 7.17 -5.91 -4.92
N LEU A 227 5.88 -6.15 -4.74
CA LEU A 227 5.15 -7.18 -5.48
C LEU A 227 4.42 -6.51 -6.65
N LEU A 228 4.81 -6.85 -7.86
CA LEU A 228 4.21 -6.28 -9.06
C LEU A 228 3.31 -7.34 -9.75
N ILE A 229 2.02 -7.04 -9.84
CA ILE A 229 1.03 -7.91 -10.51
C ILE A 229 1.07 -7.61 -11.99
N LEU A 230 1.59 -8.56 -12.77
CA LEU A 230 1.77 -8.44 -14.21
C LEU A 230 0.49 -8.90 -14.95
N ASP A 231 -0.48 -8.00 -15.08
CA ASP A 231 -1.68 -8.27 -15.84
C ASP A 231 -2.21 -7.01 -16.52
N ASN A 232 -2.54 -7.12 -17.79
CA ASN A 232 -3.18 -6.09 -18.60
C ASN A 232 -4.59 -6.51 -18.97
N THR A 233 -5.55 -5.58 -18.90
CA THR A 233 -6.91 -5.82 -19.38
C THR A 233 -6.92 -5.98 -20.90
N LYS A 234 -7.98 -6.64 -21.43
CA LYS A 234 -8.19 -6.77 -22.87
C LYS A 234 -8.17 -5.39 -23.56
N THR A 235 -8.83 -4.40 -22.97
CA THR A 235 -8.91 -3.02 -23.50
C THR A 235 -7.53 -2.39 -23.67
N ILE A 236 -6.60 -2.62 -22.74
CA ILE A 236 -5.24 -2.07 -22.86
C ILE A 236 -4.44 -2.83 -23.92
N ARG A 237 -4.53 -4.13 -23.98
CA ARG A 237 -3.87 -4.90 -25.04
C ARG A 237 -4.30 -4.40 -26.41
N GLU A 238 -5.60 -4.22 -26.62
CA GLU A 238 -6.14 -3.65 -27.85
C GLU A 238 -5.70 -2.21 -28.12
N ALA A 239 -5.52 -1.39 -27.07
CA ALA A 239 -5.05 -0.01 -27.20
C ALA A 239 -3.55 0.05 -27.57
N ILE A 240 -2.73 -0.82 -27.00
CA ILE A 240 -1.30 -0.98 -27.33
C ILE A 240 -1.15 -1.38 -28.80
N GLU A 241 -1.92 -2.37 -29.25
CA GLU A 241 -1.89 -2.84 -30.65
C GLU A 241 -2.25 -1.74 -31.67
N LYS A 242 -3.06 -0.77 -31.27
CA LYS A 242 -3.56 0.29 -32.15
C LYS A 242 -2.75 1.60 -32.11
N SER A 243 -1.92 1.81 -31.10
CA SER A 243 -1.23 3.07 -30.90
C SER A 243 0.13 2.89 -30.24
N PRO A 244 1.22 3.21 -30.97
CA PRO A 244 2.58 3.23 -30.40
C PRO A 244 2.73 4.17 -29.20
N ASP A 245 2.03 5.30 -29.14
CA ASP A 245 2.06 6.20 -28.00
C ASP A 245 1.45 5.54 -26.74
N LYS A 246 0.46 4.63 -26.92
CA LYS A 246 -0.12 3.85 -25.80
C LYS A 246 0.82 2.74 -25.33
N GLU A 247 1.55 2.12 -26.22
CA GLU A 247 2.60 1.18 -25.87
C GLU A 247 3.71 1.85 -25.06
N ASP A 248 4.15 3.02 -25.47
CA ASP A 248 5.16 3.82 -24.74
C ASP A 248 4.64 4.22 -23.34
N GLU A 249 3.38 4.66 -23.24
CA GLU A 249 2.75 4.99 -21.96
C GLU A 249 2.76 3.78 -21.02
N GLU A 250 2.37 2.59 -21.51
CA GLU A 250 2.40 1.37 -20.70
C GLU A 250 3.82 0.96 -20.31
N ASN A 251 4.80 1.06 -21.18
CA ASN A 251 6.19 0.79 -20.83
C ASN A 251 6.68 1.74 -19.72
N ARG A 252 6.33 3.04 -19.76
CA ARG A 252 6.64 3.97 -18.68
C ARG A 252 5.92 3.61 -17.37
N ILE A 253 4.69 3.13 -17.43
CA ILE A 253 3.96 2.69 -16.24
C ILE A 253 4.66 1.50 -15.58
N TRP A 254 5.06 0.50 -16.36
CA TRP A 254 5.81 -0.65 -15.85
C TRP A 254 7.18 -0.25 -15.31
N TYR A 255 7.89 0.65 -15.98
CA TYR A 255 9.14 1.24 -15.50
C TYR A 255 8.95 1.90 -14.12
N VAL A 256 7.91 2.73 -13.98
CA VAL A 256 7.59 3.33 -12.67
C VAL A 256 7.31 2.26 -11.63
N GLY A 257 6.57 1.20 -11.97
CA GLY A 257 6.25 0.11 -11.05
C GLY A 257 7.50 -0.60 -10.53
N VAL A 258 8.39 -1.06 -11.40
CA VAL A 258 9.60 -1.80 -11.02
C VAL A 258 10.58 -0.94 -10.24
N THR A 259 10.65 0.37 -10.53
CA THR A 259 11.55 1.30 -9.85
C THR A 259 11.04 1.80 -8.50
N ARG A 260 9.96 1.24 -7.92
CA ARG A 260 9.50 1.59 -6.56
C ARG A 260 10.24 0.84 -5.46
N THR A 261 10.99 -0.19 -5.80
CA THR A 261 11.84 -0.91 -4.82
C THR A 261 13.10 -0.11 -4.49
N LYS A 262 13.57 -0.28 -3.28
CA LYS A 262 14.85 0.22 -2.81
C LYS A 262 15.73 -0.90 -2.26
#